data_b279224ddeef68efa6b4432216d11199
#
_entry.id   b279224ddeef68efa6b4432216d11199
#
_cell.length_a   1.000
_cell.length_b   1.000
_cell.length_c   1.000
_cell.angle_alpha   90.00
_cell.angle_beta   90.00
_cell.angle_gamma   90.00
#
_symmetry.space_group_name_H-M   'P 1'
#
loop_
_entity.id
_entity.type
_entity.pdbx_description
1 polymer ?
#
loop_
_entity_poly.entity_id
_entity_poly.type
_entity_poly.pdbx_seq_one_letter_code
_entity_poly.pdbx_strand_id
1 'polypeptide(L)'
;MRKLLAALAMAVCAVAAGAQNFPSEPYDFILAKLAAENGRYDESLALLDKVIQKDQQNPVLLYERAMVLIDASRIDKAEAELRRVVGIKPDFYDAQRVLGRLLLDRSNGERAKVEESLLHLQAAFKLYPDDLSTGVTVSQLLVSIGRAAEAERVLAALLERVPDQRAINYNYAQVLTKLGRGNESRKYLERALDLDPTFGPAVLQLIDLYQKENEWQKAAEVLRPLINDDPMNLDLQRQQAFFYLRAGMPEKARASFKTLVAADPKDARSQFYLAEALSDLEQYEEADKIYRGLLEKNANDVEVLASFGLSQAAQKHYDDALKTFNVLLSVPEVPDNLEVLAKTQLAFIALQKGNYEEAVTRARPVLIFRDKPNGQAIGIALDALKKQKKYADAVALLQPLVDHYSADPFVNARYVEVLYRAGDKKSAAEAAATQARFGPKNATAVAETYMSLQDYPAAIAMMKQQAAAKPDDFDLQFQLGSVYERSGDKTAAEKLFLAILEKNPEHTATLNYLGYMWAESGVNLDRAAELLNRAVTHEPRNGAFIDSLGWVYFRQGKLDLAEKYLTDATHLLPHDATVHEHLGDVFARRGDLMRALNTYRHALTLEPESKDEAKIRNKIAELERQTHVTQSQR
;
A
#
# COMPACT_ATOMS: atom_id res chain seq x y z
N MET A 1 9.97 46.25 25.43
CA MET A 1 9.79 47.66 25.00
C MET A 1 9.09 48.53 26.03
N ARG A 2 7.79 48.38 26.42
CA ARG A 2 7.13 49.26 27.41
C ARG A 2 7.80 49.31 28.80
N LYS A 3 8.31 48.20 29.33
CA LYS A 3 9.05 48.18 30.63
C LYS A 3 10.44 48.82 30.55
N LEU A 4 11.13 48.67 29.38
CA LEU A 4 12.40 49.32 29.10
C LEU A 4 12.22 50.84 28.93
N LEU A 5 11.19 51.25 28.21
CA LEU A 5 10.82 52.67 28.06
C LEU A 5 10.42 53.32 29.40
N ALA A 6 9.72 52.57 30.26
CA ALA A 6 9.38 53.06 31.62
C ALA A 6 10.63 53.17 32.52
N ALA A 7 11.56 52.22 32.44
CA ALA A 7 12.83 52.28 33.14
C ALA A 7 13.74 53.40 32.60
N LEU A 8 13.76 53.61 31.27
CA LEU A 8 14.47 54.72 30.65
C LEU A 8 13.88 56.07 31.04
N ALA A 9 12.55 56.19 31.07
CA ALA A 9 11.85 57.40 31.51
C ALA A 9 12.14 57.73 32.98
N MET A 10 12.17 56.69 33.84
CA MET A 10 12.55 56.89 35.24
C MET A 10 14.04 57.28 35.41
N ALA A 11 14.94 56.70 34.63
CA ALA A 11 16.37 57.05 34.67
C ALA A 11 16.60 58.47 34.14
N VAL A 12 15.92 58.89 33.08
CA VAL A 12 16.00 60.27 32.52
C VAL A 12 15.39 61.28 33.49
N CYS A 13 14.25 60.96 34.11
CA CYS A 13 13.65 61.83 35.15
C CYS A 13 14.55 61.97 36.40
N ALA A 14 15.27 60.92 36.79
CA ALA A 14 16.18 60.94 37.90
C ALA A 14 17.46 61.79 37.65
N VAL A 15 17.98 61.73 36.42
CA VAL A 15 19.11 62.57 35.95
C VAL A 15 18.68 64.07 35.94
N ALA A 16 17.45 64.38 35.50
CA ALA A 16 16.88 65.71 35.45
C ALA A 16 16.60 66.27 36.88
N ALA A 17 16.43 65.40 37.90
CA ALA A 17 16.16 65.78 39.29
C ALA A 17 17.42 65.94 40.17
N GLY A 18 18.64 65.85 39.63
CA GLY A 18 19.88 66.08 40.37
C GLY A 18 20.18 65.03 41.45
N ALA A 19 19.61 63.83 41.40
CA ALA A 19 19.83 62.73 42.35
C ALA A 19 21.23 62.14 42.22
N GLN A 20 22.13 62.49 43.11
CA GLN A 20 23.55 62.08 43.08
C GLN A 20 23.82 60.62 43.52
N ASN A 21 22.83 59.83 43.88
CA ASN A 21 23.01 58.48 44.39
C ASN A 21 22.01 57.48 43.78
N PHE A 22 22.07 57.27 42.49
CA PHE A 22 21.53 56.00 41.91
C PHE A 22 22.58 54.92 42.09
N PRO A 23 22.20 53.69 42.51
CA PRO A 23 23.13 52.58 42.43
C PRO A 23 23.58 52.45 40.94
N SER A 24 24.87 52.60 40.67
CA SER A 24 25.45 52.58 39.30
C SER A 24 25.15 51.30 38.53
N GLU A 25 24.84 50.24 39.22
CA GLU A 25 24.64 48.87 38.66
C GLU A 25 23.41 48.71 37.76
N PRO A 26 22.19 49.13 38.15
CA PRO A 26 21.04 49.07 37.25
C PRO A 26 21.21 49.96 36.04
N TYR A 27 21.92 51.08 36.17
CA TYR A 27 22.17 52.02 35.06
C TYR A 27 23.17 51.46 34.05
N ASP A 28 24.33 50.94 34.54
CA ASP A 28 25.34 50.31 33.64
C ASP A 28 24.75 49.08 32.92
N PHE A 29 23.89 48.30 33.58
CA PHE A 29 23.19 47.17 32.94
C PHE A 29 22.22 47.61 31.82
N ILE A 30 21.42 48.66 32.06
CA ILE A 30 20.52 49.22 31.06
C ILE A 30 21.30 49.77 29.85
N LEU A 31 22.40 50.49 30.12
CA LEU A 31 23.28 51.01 29.08
C LEU A 31 23.92 49.87 28.25
N ALA A 32 24.33 48.79 28.93
CA ALA A 32 24.86 47.60 28.24
C ALA A 32 23.84 46.98 27.27
N LYS A 33 22.58 46.84 27.70
CA LYS A 33 21.50 46.36 26.85
C LYS A 33 21.28 47.26 25.62
N LEU A 34 21.22 48.58 25.85
CA LEU A 34 21.07 49.55 24.76
C LEU A 34 22.26 49.55 23.79
N ALA A 35 23.47 49.38 24.31
CA ALA A 35 24.67 49.27 23.46
C ALA A 35 24.61 48.01 22.60
N ALA A 36 24.18 46.87 23.16
CA ALA A 36 23.99 45.62 22.41
C ALA A 36 22.92 45.75 21.31
N GLU A 37 21.75 46.30 21.62
CA GLU A 37 20.66 46.57 20.66
C GLU A 37 21.10 47.47 19.48
N ASN A 38 22.05 48.38 19.74
CA ASN A 38 22.65 49.25 18.72
C ASN A 38 23.90 48.65 18.04
N GLY A 39 24.21 47.37 18.23
CA GLY A 39 25.37 46.71 17.63
C GLY A 39 26.73 47.11 18.23
N ARG A 40 26.75 47.89 19.33
CA ARG A 40 27.97 48.32 20.01
C ARG A 40 28.41 47.29 21.07
N TYR A 41 28.76 46.07 20.56
CA TYR A 41 28.97 44.89 21.40
C TYR A 41 30.17 45.07 22.38
N ASP A 42 31.27 45.71 21.96
CA ASP A 42 32.42 45.92 22.84
C ASP A 42 32.09 46.86 24.02
N GLU A 43 31.31 47.90 23.77
CA GLU A 43 30.82 48.80 24.79
C GLU A 43 29.88 48.06 25.76
N SER A 44 28.94 47.27 25.22
CA SER A 44 28.06 46.45 26.02
C SER A 44 28.81 45.47 26.92
N LEU A 45 29.79 44.76 26.39
CA LEU A 45 30.64 43.82 27.15
C LEU A 45 31.42 44.53 28.27
N ALA A 46 32.02 45.69 27.99
CA ALA A 46 32.72 46.48 29.00
C ALA A 46 31.83 46.94 30.15
N LEU A 47 30.60 47.33 29.86
CA LEU A 47 29.58 47.69 30.85
C LEU A 47 29.15 46.48 31.68
N LEU A 48 28.88 45.33 31.02
CA LEU A 48 28.54 44.08 31.72
C LEU A 48 29.68 43.62 32.62
N ASP A 49 30.94 43.73 32.18
CA ASP A 49 32.10 43.37 33.02
C ASP A 49 32.17 44.18 34.32
N LYS A 50 31.85 45.49 34.29
CA LYS A 50 31.78 46.32 35.50
C LYS A 50 30.70 45.85 36.47
N VAL A 51 29.54 45.47 35.93
CA VAL A 51 28.41 44.99 36.77
C VAL A 51 28.76 43.61 37.34
N ILE A 52 29.30 42.70 36.54
CA ILE A 52 29.71 41.36 36.95
C ILE A 52 30.85 41.36 37.99
N GLN A 53 31.75 42.33 37.95
CA GLN A 53 32.82 42.46 39.00
C GLN A 53 32.29 42.52 40.42
N LYS A 54 31.07 43.04 40.63
CA LYS A 54 30.43 43.16 41.93
C LYS A 54 29.66 41.90 42.34
N ASP A 55 29.16 41.15 41.37
CA ASP A 55 28.46 39.87 41.58
C ASP A 55 28.90 38.86 40.52
N GLN A 56 30.08 38.27 40.77
CA GLN A 56 30.76 37.40 39.77
C GLN A 56 30.06 36.05 39.53
N GLN A 57 29.13 35.68 40.40
CA GLN A 57 28.38 34.44 40.28
C GLN A 57 26.91 34.63 39.92
N ASN A 58 26.51 35.82 39.51
CA ASN A 58 25.14 36.10 39.10
C ASN A 58 24.84 35.44 37.74
N PRO A 59 24.00 34.38 37.72
CA PRO A 59 23.77 33.62 36.50
C PRO A 59 23.03 34.45 35.44
N VAL A 60 22.25 35.46 35.85
CA VAL A 60 21.53 36.33 34.91
C VAL A 60 22.50 37.25 34.16
N LEU A 61 23.42 37.87 34.88
CA LEU A 61 24.41 38.77 34.29
C LEU A 61 25.37 38.03 33.37
N LEU A 62 25.81 36.83 33.77
CA LEU A 62 26.65 35.95 32.94
C LEU A 62 25.92 35.47 31.68
N TYR A 63 24.63 35.15 31.81
CA TYR A 63 23.79 34.78 30.66
C TYR A 63 23.66 35.95 29.68
N GLU A 64 23.36 37.15 30.16
CA GLU A 64 23.26 38.33 29.31
C GLU A 64 24.58 38.63 28.59
N ARG A 65 25.73 38.46 29.27
CA ARG A 65 27.04 38.58 28.63
C ARG A 65 27.26 37.53 27.56
N ALA A 66 26.84 36.29 27.81
CA ALA A 66 26.92 35.23 26.84
C ALA A 66 26.07 35.53 25.58
N MET A 67 24.88 36.11 25.73
CA MET A 67 24.04 36.54 24.62
C MET A 67 24.72 37.62 23.76
N VAL A 68 25.32 38.65 24.40
CA VAL A 68 26.06 39.68 23.69
C VAL A 68 27.30 39.11 22.98
N LEU A 69 27.95 38.08 23.55
CA LEU A 69 29.07 37.39 22.92
C LEU A 69 28.60 36.60 21.68
N ILE A 70 27.41 36.01 21.69
CA ILE A 70 26.79 35.37 20.54
C ILE A 70 26.56 36.39 19.42
N ASP A 71 25.91 37.50 19.74
CA ASP A 71 25.60 38.57 18.81
C ASP A 71 26.87 39.18 18.19
N ALA A 72 27.96 39.26 19.00
CA ALA A 72 29.30 39.68 18.55
C ALA A 72 30.07 38.58 17.81
N SER A 73 29.45 37.42 17.52
CA SER A 73 30.10 36.24 16.87
C SER A 73 31.31 35.70 17.65
N ARG A 74 31.42 35.93 18.96
CA ARG A 74 32.50 35.43 19.84
C ARG A 74 32.10 34.10 20.49
N ILE A 75 31.82 33.13 19.67
CA ILE A 75 31.10 31.87 20.00
C ILE A 75 31.82 31.07 21.09
N ASP A 76 33.17 30.93 21.04
CA ASP A 76 33.94 30.17 22.05
C ASP A 76 33.79 30.78 23.45
N LYS A 77 33.83 32.13 23.54
CA LYS A 77 33.64 32.82 24.80
C LYS A 77 32.20 32.71 25.32
N ALA A 78 31.21 32.78 24.42
CA ALA A 78 29.83 32.60 24.75
C ALA A 78 29.55 31.18 25.31
N GLU A 79 30.10 30.15 24.67
CA GLU A 79 30.01 28.77 25.17
C GLU A 79 30.58 28.62 26.57
N ALA A 80 31.78 29.15 26.79
CA ALA A 80 32.41 29.11 28.12
C ALA A 80 31.56 29.80 29.21
N GLU A 81 30.96 30.95 28.89
CA GLU A 81 30.07 31.64 29.83
C GLU A 81 28.77 30.86 30.07
N LEU A 82 28.14 30.32 29.04
CA LEU A 82 26.94 29.51 29.20
C LEU A 82 27.20 28.26 30.05
N ARG A 83 28.33 27.58 29.86
CA ARG A 83 28.79 26.46 30.70
C ARG A 83 28.93 26.90 32.17
N ARG A 84 29.47 28.10 32.40
CA ARG A 84 29.56 28.69 33.73
C ARG A 84 28.19 28.95 34.34
N VAL A 85 27.26 29.54 33.55
CA VAL A 85 25.88 29.79 33.98
C VAL A 85 25.18 28.52 34.43
N VAL A 86 25.21 27.45 33.56
CA VAL A 86 24.53 26.18 33.90
C VAL A 86 25.22 25.45 35.06
N GLY A 87 26.53 25.68 35.29
CA GLY A 87 27.23 25.17 36.45
C GLY A 87 26.81 25.84 37.76
N ILE A 88 26.53 27.15 37.75
CA ILE A 88 26.07 27.91 38.91
C ILE A 88 24.57 27.64 39.15
N LYS A 89 23.77 27.63 38.07
CA LYS A 89 22.31 27.48 38.13
C LYS A 89 21.85 26.45 37.09
N PRO A 90 21.86 25.14 37.42
CA PRO A 90 21.47 24.07 36.52
C PRO A 90 20.01 24.14 36.01
N ASP A 91 19.13 24.79 36.78
CA ASP A 91 17.73 25.01 36.44
C ASP A 91 17.45 26.33 35.70
N PHE A 92 18.49 26.91 35.06
CA PHE A 92 18.32 28.10 34.24
C PHE A 92 17.91 27.70 32.82
N TYR A 93 16.60 27.69 32.56
CA TYR A 93 16.01 27.22 31.30
C TYR A 93 16.66 27.81 30.05
N ASP A 94 16.75 29.16 29.96
CA ASP A 94 17.29 29.83 28.77
C ASP A 94 18.74 29.48 28.52
N ALA A 95 19.57 29.39 29.55
CA ALA A 95 20.98 29.02 29.43
C ALA A 95 21.15 27.57 28.96
N GLN A 96 20.36 26.64 29.53
CA GLN A 96 20.36 25.24 29.09
C GLN A 96 19.96 25.13 27.59
N ARG A 97 18.91 25.83 27.21
CA ARG A 97 18.40 25.82 25.84
C ARG A 97 19.40 26.41 24.85
N VAL A 98 19.97 27.59 25.16
CA VAL A 98 20.92 28.27 24.28
C VAL A 98 22.22 27.47 24.17
N LEU A 99 22.75 26.96 25.28
CA LEU A 99 23.96 26.12 25.27
C LEU A 99 23.74 24.85 24.43
N GLY A 100 22.61 24.18 24.64
CA GLY A 100 22.29 22.97 23.86
C GLY A 100 22.21 23.25 22.37
N ARG A 101 21.58 24.33 21.92
CA ARG A 101 21.55 24.73 20.50
C ARG A 101 22.93 25.08 19.96
N LEU A 102 23.70 25.86 20.70
CA LEU A 102 25.05 26.25 20.34
C LEU A 102 25.96 25.02 20.11
N LEU A 103 25.89 24.05 21.02
CA LEU A 103 26.62 22.79 20.89
C LEU A 103 26.16 21.97 19.69
N LEU A 104 24.86 21.97 19.39
CA LEU A 104 24.30 21.31 18.23
C LEU A 104 24.84 21.90 16.93
N ASP A 105 24.77 23.24 16.80
CA ASP A 105 25.24 23.95 15.60
C ASP A 105 26.73 23.71 15.34
N ARG A 106 27.52 23.50 16.41
CA ARG A 106 28.96 23.23 16.34
C ARG A 106 29.32 21.74 16.30
N SER A 107 28.32 20.87 16.36
CA SER A 107 28.60 19.43 16.45
C SER A 107 29.16 18.85 15.17
N ASN A 108 28.83 19.42 13.99
CA ASN A 108 29.12 18.87 12.67
C ASN A 108 28.76 17.38 12.55
N GLY A 109 27.75 16.93 13.30
CA GLY A 109 27.33 15.52 13.36
C GLY A 109 28.21 14.62 14.24
N GLU A 110 29.21 15.17 14.95
CA GLU A 110 30.04 14.43 15.88
C GLU A 110 29.23 13.95 17.08
N ARG A 111 29.11 12.63 17.22
CA ARG A 111 28.20 11.99 18.19
C ARG A 111 28.35 12.50 19.62
N ALA A 112 29.58 12.67 20.10
CA ALA A 112 29.83 13.13 21.47
C ALA A 112 29.24 14.55 21.73
N LYS A 113 29.40 15.45 20.74
CA LYS A 113 28.85 16.82 20.84
C LYS A 113 27.32 16.83 20.70
N VAL A 114 26.76 15.95 19.88
CA VAL A 114 25.31 15.76 19.77
C VAL A 114 24.75 15.25 21.10
N GLU A 115 25.40 14.29 21.75
CA GLU A 115 25.00 13.77 23.06
C GLU A 115 25.09 14.84 24.15
N GLU A 116 26.11 15.70 24.13
CA GLU A 116 26.23 16.83 25.05
C GLU A 116 25.14 17.88 24.82
N SER A 117 24.90 18.25 23.55
CA SER A 117 23.77 19.13 23.19
C SER A 117 22.44 18.58 23.72
N LEU A 118 22.19 17.29 23.50
CA LEU A 118 20.99 16.60 23.94
C LEU A 118 20.80 16.68 25.46
N LEU A 119 21.88 16.54 26.25
CA LEU A 119 21.83 16.66 27.70
C LEU A 119 21.25 18.03 28.14
N HIS A 120 21.75 19.11 27.55
CA HIS A 120 21.31 20.47 27.86
C HIS A 120 19.88 20.76 27.36
N LEU A 121 19.53 20.29 26.13
CA LEU A 121 18.18 20.46 25.60
C LEU A 121 17.14 19.63 26.37
N GLN A 122 17.49 18.42 26.83
CA GLN A 122 16.62 17.64 27.71
C GLN A 122 16.43 18.32 29.06
N ALA A 123 17.48 18.93 29.63
CA ALA A 123 17.36 19.72 30.87
C ALA A 123 16.43 20.94 30.67
N ALA A 124 16.58 21.66 29.56
CA ALA A 124 15.69 22.77 29.20
C ALA A 124 14.24 22.30 29.03
N PHE A 125 14.01 21.25 28.29
CA PHE A 125 12.66 20.70 28.05
C PHE A 125 12.01 20.18 29.32
N LYS A 126 12.77 19.62 30.25
CA LYS A 126 12.28 19.21 31.56
C LYS A 126 11.84 20.42 32.41
N LEU A 127 12.56 21.54 32.32
CA LEU A 127 12.22 22.79 33.03
C LEU A 127 11.00 23.49 32.42
N TYR A 128 10.86 23.44 31.11
CA TYR A 128 9.72 24.05 30.40
C TYR A 128 9.19 23.09 29.31
N PRO A 129 8.31 22.15 29.70
CA PRO A 129 7.78 21.15 28.78
C PRO A 129 6.85 21.69 27.69
N ASP A 130 6.45 22.97 27.78
CA ASP A 130 5.61 23.61 26.76
C ASP A 130 6.45 24.23 25.61
N ASP A 131 7.77 24.16 25.70
CA ASP A 131 8.64 24.49 24.54
C ASP A 131 8.63 23.39 23.52
N LEU A 132 7.62 23.42 22.63
CA LEU A 132 7.43 22.44 21.55
C LEU A 132 8.66 22.32 20.64
N SER A 133 9.30 23.45 20.36
CA SER A 133 10.51 23.49 19.51
C SER A 133 11.66 22.70 20.11
N THR A 134 11.92 22.90 21.40
CA THR A 134 12.97 22.14 22.12
C THR A 134 12.59 20.66 22.21
N GLY A 135 11.32 20.32 22.50
CA GLY A 135 10.86 18.94 22.55
C GLY A 135 11.01 18.20 21.21
N VAL A 136 10.66 18.85 20.10
CA VAL A 136 10.87 18.30 18.75
C VAL A 136 12.36 18.12 18.45
N THR A 137 13.21 19.12 18.77
CA THR A 137 14.65 19.00 18.59
C THR A 137 15.25 17.85 19.40
N VAL A 138 14.85 17.70 20.66
CA VAL A 138 15.25 16.58 21.53
C VAL A 138 14.89 15.24 20.88
N SER A 139 13.66 15.11 20.35
CA SER A 139 13.23 13.88 19.71
C SER A 139 14.04 13.56 18.45
N GLN A 140 14.34 14.56 17.62
CA GLN A 140 15.15 14.40 16.42
C GLN A 140 16.59 13.96 16.75
N LEU A 141 17.20 14.55 17.76
CA LEU A 141 18.51 14.16 18.24
C LEU A 141 18.53 12.73 18.79
N LEU A 142 17.52 12.35 19.58
CA LEU A 142 17.38 10.98 20.06
C LEU A 142 17.31 9.97 18.92
N VAL A 143 16.55 10.28 17.85
CA VAL A 143 16.50 9.43 16.65
C VAL A 143 17.86 9.35 15.95
N SER A 144 18.56 10.47 15.82
CA SER A 144 19.85 10.52 15.12
C SER A 144 20.93 9.67 15.80
N ILE A 145 20.86 9.52 17.14
CA ILE A 145 21.81 8.69 17.91
C ILE A 145 21.28 7.27 18.17
N GLY A 146 20.14 6.87 17.57
CA GLY A 146 19.59 5.53 17.65
C GLY A 146 18.69 5.26 18.86
N ARG A 147 18.27 6.31 19.62
CA ARG A 147 17.41 6.20 20.82
C ARG A 147 15.95 6.47 20.48
N ALA A 148 15.41 5.84 19.43
CA ALA A 148 14.06 6.09 18.92
C ALA A 148 12.94 5.85 19.94
N ALA A 149 13.06 4.86 20.83
CA ALA A 149 12.06 4.59 21.87
C ALA A 149 11.96 5.73 22.91
N GLU A 150 13.02 6.49 23.14
CA GLU A 150 12.98 7.66 24.00
C GLU A 150 12.39 8.87 23.28
N ALA A 151 12.68 9.00 21.97
CA ALA A 151 12.05 10.01 21.14
C ALA A 151 10.52 9.83 21.09
N GLU A 152 10.05 8.58 21.00
CA GLU A 152 8.62 8.26 21.05
C GLU A 152 7.97 8.81 22.32
N ARG A 153 8.56 8.57 23.49
CA ARG A 153 8.02 9.07 24.76
C ARG A 153 7.93 10.58 24.81
N VAL A 154 8.95 11.28 24.32
CA VAL A 154 8.95 12.76 24.27
C VAL A 154 7.81 13.27 23.38
N LEU A 155 7.68 12.71 22.17
CA LEU A 155 6.66 13.16 21.22
C LEU A 155 5.24 12.74 21.62
N ALA A 156 5.06 11.56 22.24
CA ALA A 156 3.77 11.15 22.79
C ALA A 156 3.26 12.14 23.84
N ALA A 157 4.13 12.56 24.76
CA ALA A 157 3.78 13.57 25.76
C ALA A 157 3.45 14.95 25.14
N LEU A 158 4.09 15.31 24.03
CA LEU A 158 3.74 16.52 23.29
C LEU A 158 2.39 16.40 22.58
N LEU A 159 2.10 15.23 21.96
CA LEU A 159 0.82 14.97 21.29
C LEU A 159 -0.37 14.98 22.25
N GLU A 160 -0.20 14.51 23.50
CA GLU A 160 -1.26 14.60 24.51
C GLU A 160 -1.64 16.06 24.83
N ARG A 161 -0.68 16.98 24.74
CA ARG A 161 -0.89 18.41 25.03
C ARG A 161 -1.37 19.19 23.82
N VAL A 162 -0.79 18.93 22.67
CA VAL A 162 -1.04 19.69 21.43
C VAL A 162 -1.18 18.72 20.23
N PRO A 163 -2.31 18.00 20.14
CA PRO A 163 -2.51 16.98 19.12
C PRO A 163 -2.53 17.54 17.69
N ASP A 164 -2.86 18.83 17.55
CA ASP A 164 -3.08 19.50 16.28
C ASP A 164 -1.85 20.33 15.83
N GLN A 165 -0.66 19.79 16.07
CA GLN A 165 0.58 20.38 15.58
C GLN A 165 1.21 19.52 14.48
N ARG A 166 1.25 20.03 13.23
CA ARG A 166 1.81 19.35 12.06
C ARG A 166 3.20 18.77 12.33
N ALA A 167 4.11 19.60 12.87
CA ALA A 167 5.49 19.18 13.09
C ALA A 167 5.61 18.01 14.08
N ILE A 168 4.78 17.99 15.14
CA ILE A 168 4.80 16.93 16.15
C ILE A 168 4.25 15.63 15.54
N ASN A 169 3.11 15.68 14.85
CA ASN A 169 2.55 14.53 14.17
C ASN A 169 3.55 13.92 13.17
N TYR A 170 4.17 14.74 12.35
CA TYR A 170 5.17 14.29 11.38
C TYR A 170 6.39 13.64 12.05
N ASN A 171 6.98 14.29 13.07
CA ASN A 171 8.14 13.73 13.77
C ASN A 171 7.78 12.43 14.53
N TYR A 172 6.56 12.34 15.09
CA TYR A 172 6.09 11.11 15.72
C TYR A 172 5.95 9.97 14.71
N ALA A 173 5.41 10.26 13.53
CA ALA A 173 5.34 9.31 12.44
C ALA A 173 6.73 8.82 12.00
N GLN A 174 7.71 9.72 11.89
CA GLN A 174 9.09 9.33 11.60
C GLN A 174 9.68 8.38 12.65
N VAL A 175 9.43 8.65 13.93
CA VAL A 175 9.89 7.78 15.02
C VAL A 175 9.25 6.40 14.92
N LEU A 176 7.93 6.32 14.68
CA LEU A 176 7.22 5.04 14.49
C LEU A 176 7.78 4.25 13.30
N THR A 177 8.07 4.93 12.20
CA THR A 177 8.71 4.30 11.02
C THR A 177 10.08 3.72 11.38
N LYS A 178 10.90 4.46 12.15
CA LYS A 178 12.21 3.97 12.62
C LYS A 178 12.10 2.78 13.57
N LEU A 179 11.00 2.67 14.31
CA LEU A 179 10.67 1.54 15.18
C LEU A 179 10.04 0.35 14.42
N GLY A 180 9.90 0.42 13.10
CA GLY A 180 9.29 -0.63 12.28
C GLY A 180 7.75 -0.67 12.35
N ARG A 181 7.12 0.36 12.91
CA ARG A 181 5.66 0.48 13.11
C ARG A 181 5.03 1.36 12.03
N GLY A 182 5.28 1.02 10.75
CA GLY A 182 4.83 1.82 9.60
C GLY A 182 3.32 2.03 9.54
N ASN A 183 2.52 1.00 9.85
CA ASN A 183 1.06 1.09 9.85
C ASN A 183 0.52 2.11 10.87
N GLU A 184 1.16 2.22 12.03
CA GLU A 184 0.79 3.21 13.03
C GLU A 184 1.26 4.63 12.63
N SER A 185 2.40 4.72 11.95
CA SER A 185 2.95 5.96 11.40
C SER A 185 1.97 6.66 10.45
N ARG A 186 1.24 5.89 9.64
CA ARG A 186 0.27 6.39 8.64
C ARG A 186 -0.72 7.39 9.25
N LYS A 187 -1.37 7.03 10.35
CA LYS A 187 -2.35 7.88 11.03
C LYS A 187 -1.82 9.29 11.33
N TYR A 188 -0.56 9.39 11.75
CA TYR A 188 0.04 10.67 12.11
C TYR A 188 0.54 11.45 10.91
N LEU A 189 0.93 10.76 9.81
CA LEU A 189 1.21 11.42 8.54
C LEU A 189 -0.07 12.00 7.93
N GLU A 190 -1.17 11.23 7.93
CA GLU A 190 -2.48 11.69 7.49
C GLU A 190 -2.93 12.90 8.32
N ARG A 191 -2.75 12.84 9.65
CA ARG A 191 -3.06 13.99 10.52
C ARG A 191 -2.20 15.22 10.21
N ALA A 192 -0.93 15.03 9.88
CA ALA A 192 -0.07 16.14 9.46
C ALA A 192 -0.56 16.79 8.16
N LEU A 193 -1.11 16.00 7.24
CA LEU A 193 -1.70 16.50 5.98
C LEU A 193 -3.10 17.10 6.17
N ASP A 194 -3.90 16.64 7.13
CA ASP A 194 -5.14 17.32 7.50
C ASP A 194 -4.88 18.77 7.95
N LEU A 195 -3.73 18.98 8.62
CA LEU A 195 -3.32 20.29 9.13
C LEU A 195 -2.63 21.16 8.06
N ASP A 196 -1.95 20.52 7.11
CA ASP A 196 -1.28 21.17 5.99
C ASP A 196 -1.23 20.21 4.79
N PRO A 197 -2.23 20.26 3.90
CA PRO A 197 -2.34 19.35 2.76
C PRO A 197 -1.19 19.41 1.76
N THR A 198 -0.38 20.48 1.79
CA THR A 198 0.77 20.68 0.89
C THR A 198 2.11 20.35 1.56
N PHE A 199 2.09 19.75 2.75
CA PHE A 199 3.31 19.40 3.45
C PHE A 199 4.07 18.23 2.78
N GLY A 200 4.92 18.57 1.82
CA GLY A 200 5.66 17.64 0.98
C GLY A 200 6.36 16.48 1.70
N PRO A 201 7.04 16.69 2.84
CA PRO A 201 7.67 15.59 3.58
C PRO A 201 6.71 14.49 4.02
N ALA A 202 5.48 14.82 4.45
CA ALA A 202 4.48 13.83 4.82
C ALA A 202 3.89 13.13 3.59
N VAL A 203 3.67 13.89 2.49
CA VAL A 203 3.23 13.32 1.20
C VAL A 203 4.20 12.25 0.71
N LEU A 204 5.51 12.54 0.71
CA LEU A 204 6.53 11.59 0.24
C LEU A 204 6.57 10.31 1.09
N GLN A 205 6.45 10.43 2.42
CA GLN A 205 6.42 9.27 3.30
C GLN A 205 5.14 8.43 3.12
N LEU A 206 3.98 9.07 2.94
CA LEU A 206 2.74 8.34 2.66
C LEU A 206 2.79 7.62 1.31
N ILE A 207 3.36 8.25 0.29
CA ILE A 207 3.57 7.60 -1.01
C ILE A 207 4.42 6.33 -0.84
N ASP A 208 5.53 6.38 -0.10
CA ASP A 208 6.38 5.21 0.15
C ASP A 208 5.62 4.09 0.88
N LEU A 209 4.79 4.43 1.88
CA LEU A 209 3.94 3.47 2.57
C LEU A 209 2.88 2.87 1.65
N TYR A 210 2.14 3.70 0.90
CA TYR A 210 1.10 3.23 -0.01
C TYR A 210 1.67 2.35 -1.13
N GLN A 211 2.86 2.67 -1.66
CA GLN A 211 3.54 1.84 -2.66
C GLN A 211 3.93 0.46 -2.10
N LYS A 212 4.45 0.39 -0.87
CA LYS A 212 4.78 -0.87 -0.20
C LYS A 212 3.57 -1.77 0.04
N GLU A 213 2.41 -1.16 0.24
CA GLU A 213 1.14 -1.85 0.48
C GLU A 213 0.31 -2.04 -0.81
N ASN A 214 0.84 -1.65 -1.97
CA ASN A 214 0.16 -1.64 -3.27
C ASN A 214 -1.14 -0.80 -3.28
N GLU A 215 -1.27 0.20 -2.40
CA GLU A 215 -2.39 1.13 -2.34
C GLU A 215 -2.19 2.31 -3.33
N TRP A 216 -2.00 1.98 -4.61
CA TRP A 216 -1.60 2.93 -5.66
C TRP A 216 -2.59 4.08 -5.85
N GLN A 217 -3.89 3.83 -5.68
CA GLN A 217 -4.91 4.88 -5.76
C GLN A 217 -4.69 5.93 -4.67
N LYS A 218 -4.44 5.53 -3.42
CA LYS A 218 -4.16 6.48 -2.33
C LYS A 218 -2.86 7.25 -2.59
N ALA A 219 -1.84 6.59 -3.15
CA ALA A 219 -0.62 7.26 -3.58
C ALA A 219 -0.89 8.35 -4.65
N ALA A 220 -1.84 8.13 -5.56
CA ALA A 220 -2.25 9.14 -6.54
C ALA A 220 -3.04 10.29 -5.88
N GLU A 221 -3.91 9.98 -4.95
CA GLU A 221 -4.81 10.95 -4.31
C GLU A 221 -4.06 11.91 -3.38
N VAL A 222 -3.03 11.43 -2.68
CA VAL A 222 -2.23 12.25 -1.76
C VAL A 222 -1.40 13.32 -2.47
N LEU A 223 -1.14 13.18 -3.77
CA LEU A 223 -0.45 14.18 -4.59
C LEU A 223 -1.34 15.37 -5.00
N ARG A 224 -2.66 15.20 -4.98
CA ARG A 224 -3.60 16.18 -5.52
C ARG A 224 -3.45 17.58 -4.93
N PRO A 225 -3.29 17.78 -3.60
CA PRO A 225 -3.09 19.11 -3.04
C PRO A 225 -1.83 19.80 -3.57
N LEU A 226 -0.72 19.08 -3.72
CA LEU A 226 0.53 19.63 -4.27
C LEU A 226 0.39 20.02 -5.75
N ILE A 227 -0.34 19.24 -6.54
CA ILE A 227 -0.61 19.54 -7.96
C ILE A 227 -1.53 20.75 -8.07
N ASN A 228 -2.50 20.90 -7.17
CA ASN A 228 -3.38 22.07 -7.17
C ASN A 228 -2.63 23.36 -6.76
N ASP A 229 -1.63 23.25 -5.87
CA ASP A 229 -0.78 24.37 -5.46
C ASP A 229 0.20 24.77 -6.57
N ASP A 230 0.77 23.80 -7.28
CA ASP A 230 1.64 24.03 -8.44
C ASP A 230 1.15 23.25 -9.68
N PRO A 231 0.14 23.77 -10.39
CA PRO A 231 -0.41 23.13 -11.59
C PRO A 231 0.53 23.07 -12.79
N MET A 232 1.69 23.70 -12.72
CA MET A 232 2.70 23.65 -13.79
C MET A 232 3.77 22.61 -13.53
N ASN A 233 3.73 21.93 -12.41
CA ASN A 233 4.67 20.85 -12.06
C ASN A 233 4.32 19.56 -12.79
N LEU A 234 4.85 19.40 -13.99
CA LEU A 234 4.60 18.23 -14.83
C LEU A 234 5.16 16.93 -14.21
N ASP A 235 6.16 17.01 -13.33
CA ASP A 235 6.72 15.84 -12.66
C ASP A 235 5.74 15.24 -11.64
N LEU A 236 5.08 16.07 -10.84
CA LEU A 236 4.03 15.62 -9.91
C LEU A 236 2.83 15.03 -10.67
N GLN A 237 2.42 15.68 -11.76
CA GLN A 237 1.33 15.17 -12.60
C GLN A 237 1.70 13.83 -13.24
N ARG A 238 2.94 13.66 -13.72
CA ARG A 238 3.44 12.39 -14.28
C ARG A 238 3.46 11.29 -13.22
N GLN A 239 3.90 11.61 -12.02
CA GLN A 239 3.89 10.66 -10.91
C GLN A 239 2.47 10.22 -10.53
N GLN A 240 1.52 11.16 -10.47
CA GLN A 240 0.11 10.85 -10.22
C GLN A 240 -0.48 9.97 -11.33
N ALA A 241 -0.22 10.31 -12.59
CA ALA A 241 -0.68 9.54 -13.73
C ALA A 241 -0.12 8.11 -13.73
N PHE A 242 1.16 7.95 -13.37
CA PHE A 242 1.78 6.64 -13.18
C PHE A 242 1.10 5.84 -12.07
N PHE A 243 0.75 6.48 -10.95
CA PHE A 243 0.03 5.79 -9.88
C PHE A 243 -1.39 5.38 -10.29
N TYR A 244 -2.10 6.18 -11.11
CA TYR A 244 -3.38 5.74 -11.69
C TYR A 244 -3.21 4.51 -12.57
N LEU A 245 -2.16 4.44 -13.38
CA LEU A 245 -1.87 3.26 -14.20
C LEU A 245 -1.63 2.03 -13.32
N ARG A 246 -0.78 2.17 -12.29
CA ARG A 246 -0.50 1.08 -11.34
C ARG A 246 -1.72 0.68 -10.49
N ALA A 247 -2.67 1.57 -10.29
CA ALA A 247 -3.92 1.33 -9.59
C ALA A 247 -4.98 0.60 -10.44
N GLY A 248 -4.68 0.25 -11.70
CA GLY A 248 -5.67 -0.32 -12.61
C GLY A 248 -6.75 0.69 -13.03
N MET A 249 -6.40 1.97 -13.14
CA MET A 249 -7.28 3.08 -13.56
C MET A 249 -6.81 3.65 -14.91
N PRO A 250 -6.79 2.84 -15.98
CA PRO A 250 -6.16 3.21 -17.23
C PRO A 250 -6.84 4.41 -17.92
N GLU A 251 -8.14 4.64 -17.72
CA GLU A 251 -8.82 5.82 -18.27
C GLU A 251 -8.28 7.13 -17.67
N LYS A 252 -8.07 7.16 -16.34
CA LYS A 252 -7.49 8.34 -15.67
C LYS A 252 -6.03 8.52 -16.07
N ALA A 253 -5.26 7.43 -16.14
CA ALA A 253 -3.87 7.45 -16.57
C ALA A 253 -3.75 8.00 -18.01
N ARG A 254 -4.55 7.46 -18.95
CA ARG A 254 -4.61 7.92 -20.34
C ARG A 254 -4.92 9.42 -20.43
N ALA A 255 -5.95 9.88 -19.73
CA ALA A 255 -6.34 11.29 -19.74
C ALA A 255 -5.19 12.20 -19.27
N SER A 256 -4.54 11.82 -18.16
CA SER A 256 -3.42 12.57 -17.60
C SER A 256 -2.19 12.55 -18.51
N PHE A 257 -1.78 11.36 -19.01
CA PHE A 257 -0.63 11.27 -19.92
C PHE A 257 -0.88 11.95 -21.27
N LYS A 258 -2.10 11.94 -21.78
CA LYS A 258 -2.46 12.70 -23.00
C LYS A 258 -2.25 14.20 -22.80
N THR A 259 -2.59 14.74 -21.64
CA THR A 259 -2.34 16.15 -21.30
C THR A 259 -0.82 16.43 -21.18
N LEU A 260 -0.07 15.54 -20.53
CA LEU A 260 1.40 15.68 -20.38
C LEU A 260 2.11 15.64 -21.74
N VAL A 261 1.75 14.70 -22.61
CA VAL A 261 2.31 14.60 -23.97
C VAL A 261 1.92 15.83 -24.83
N ALA A 262 0.74 16.41 -24.62
CA ALA A 262 0.36 17.66 -25.30
C ALA A 262 1.18 18.86 -24.79
N ALA A 263 1.53 18.89 -23.50
CA ALA A 263 2.37 19.94 -22.90
C ALA A 263 3.84 19.81 -23.33
N ASP A 264 4.37 18.58 -23.36
CA ASP A 264 5.72 18.26 -23.85
C ASP A 264 5.71 17.04 -24.80
N PRO A 265 5.59 17.29 -26.12
CA PRO A 265 5.61 16.22 -27.12
C PRO A 265 6.96 15.49 -27.26
N LYS A 266 8.00 15.93 -26.56
CA LYS A 266 9.31 15.24 -26.55
C LYS A 266 9.49 14.34 -25.32
N ASP A 267 8.60 14.41 -24.34
CA ASP A 267 8.63 13.55 -23.16
C ASP A 267 8.35 12.08 -23.53
N ALA A 268 9.41 11.35 -23.83
CA ALA A 268 9.34 9.94 -24.20
C ALA A 268 8.71 9.08 -23.09
N ARG A 269 8.92 9.44 -21.82
CA ARG A 269 8.41 8.70 -20.67
C ARG A 269 6.88 8.82 -20.56
N SER A 270 6.34 10.03 -20.72
CA SER A 270 4.89 10.23 -20.77
C SER A 270 4.26 9.57 -22.00
N GLN A 271 4.94 9.59 -23.17
CA GLN A 271 4.50 8.85 -24.35
C GLN A 271 4.43 7.34 -24.09
N PHE A 272 5.46 6.77 -23.45
CA PHE A 272 5.51 5.35 -23.11
C PHE A 272 4.35 4.94 -22.20
N TYR A 273 4.13 5.65 -21.10
CA TYR A 273 3.03 5.35 -20.19
C TYR A 273 1.65 5.63 -20.79
N LEU A 274 1.53 6.58 -21.74
CA LEU A 274 0.31 6.74 -22.52
C LEU A 274 0.01 5.49 -23.35
N ALA A 275 1.03 4.91 -23.99
CA ALA A 275 0.87 3.71 -24.77
C ALA A 275 0.52 2.49 -23.90
N GLU A 276 1.10 2.37 -22.68
CA GLU A 276 0.69 1.34 -21.72
C GLU A 276 -0.78 1.50 -21.31
N ALA A 277 -1.21 2.73 -20.96
CA ALA A 277 -2.61 3.00 -20.60
C ALA A 277 -3.58 2.71 -21.75
N LEU A 278 -3.18 3.00 -22.99
CA LEU A 278 -3.96 2.65 -24.19
C LEU A 278 -4.03 1.15 -24.41
N SER A 279 -2.94 0.42 -24.18
CA SER A 279 -2.91 -1.03 -24.27
C SER A 279 -3.81 -1.70 -23.24
N ASP A 280 -3.82 -1.21 -22.00
CA ASP A 280 -4.71 -1.67 -20.93
C ASP A 280 -6.20 -1.41 -21.25
N LEU A 281 -6.49 -0.40 -22.08
CA LEU A 281 -7.82 -0.08 -22.59
C LEU A 281 -8.14 -0.79 -23.92
N GLU A 282 -7.29 -1.72 -24.36
CA GLU A 282 -7.39 -2.41 -25.64
C GLU A 282 -7.39 -1.48 -26.88
N GLN A 283 -6.93 -0.23 -26.72
CA GLN A 283 -6.80 0.76 -27.79
C GLN A 283 -5.45 0.56 -28.50
N TYR A 284 -5.24 -0.64 -29.00
CA TYR A 284 -3.94 -1.12 -29.49
C TYR A 284 -3.40 -0.34 -30.69
N GLU A 285 -4.26 0.11 -31.62
CA GLU A 285 -3.81 0.86 -32.81
C GLU A 285 -3.09 2.19 -32.43
N GLU A 286 -3.63 2.89 -31.42
CA GLU A 286 -3.01 4.13 -30.92
C GLU A 286 -1.74 3.83 -30.14
N ALA A 287 -1.77 2.78 -29.29
CA ALA A 287 -0.61 2.35 -28.50
C ALA A 287 0.56 1.94 -29.40
N ASP A 288 0.31 1.09 -30.40
CA ASP A 288 1.30 0.59 -31.36
C ASP A 288 1.98 1.72 -32.13
N LYS A 289 1.21 2.76 -32.52
CA LYS A 289 1.76 3.94 -33.19
C LYS A 289 2.76 4.68 -32.31
N ILE A 290 2.46 4.80 -31.01
CA ILE A 290 3.36 5.44 -30.05
C ILE A 290 4.60 4.60 -29.83
N TYR A 291 4.45 3.28 -29.58
CA TYR A 291 5.59 2.38 -29.40
C TYR A 291 6.53 2.41 -30.59
N ARG A 292 6.01 2.34 -31.83
CA ARG A 292 6.84 2.46 -33.04
C ARG A 292 7.58 3.77 -33.10
N GLY A 293 6.91 4.91 -32.82
CA GLY A 293 7.55 6.22 -32.80
C GLY A 293 8.64 6.36 -31.72
N LEU A 294 8.51 5.67 -30.59
CA LEU A 294 9.57 5.58 -29.58
C LEU A 294 10.75 4.73 -30.05
N LEU A 295 10.49 3.59 -30.68
CA LEU A 295 11.50 2.70 -31.23
C LEU A 295 12.23 3.28 -32.45
N GLU A 296 11.60 4.16 -33.24
CA GLU A 296 12.29 4.93 -34.28
C GLU A 296 13.37 5.85 -33.72
N LYS A 297 13.16 6.38 -32.49
CA LYS A 297 14.13 7.23 -31.78
C LYS A 297 15.21 6.42 -31.06
N ASN A 298 14.84 5.29 -30.45
CA ASN A 298 15.72 4.36 -29.75
C ASN A 298 15.29 2.92 -30.00
N ALA A 299 15.84 2.29 -31.03
CA ALA A 299 15.48 0.93 -31.45
C ALA A 299 15.80 -0.16 -30.40
N ASN A 300 16.66 0.15 -29.44
CA ASN A 300 17.11 -0.77 -28.39
C ASN A 300 16.51 -0.45 -27.01
N ASP A 301 15.42 0.32 -26.95
CA ASP A 301 14.73 0.59 -25.70
C ASP A 301 14.02 -0.67 -25.19
N VAL A 302 14.62 -1.29 -24.18
CA VAL A 302 14.18 -2.60 -23.68
C VAL A 302 12.81 -2.55 -23.00
N GLU A 303 12.46 -1.43 -22.37
CA GLU A 303 11.14 -1.27 -21.75
C GLU A 303 10.06 -1.14 -22.83
N VAL A 304 10.30 -0.32 -23.83
CA VAL A 304 9.38 -0.13 -24.96
C VAL A 304 9.22 -1.43 -25.76
N LEU A 305 10.33 -2.15 -26.05
CA LEU A 305 10.27 -3.45 -26.73
C LEU A 305 9.46 -4.48 -25.94
N ALA A 306 9.63 -4.53 -24.62
CA ALA A 306 8.88 -5.45 -23.76
C ALA A 306 7.37 -5.16 -23.80
N SER A 307 6.97 -3.90 -23.56
CA SER A 307 5.55 -3.49 -23.56
C SER A 307 4.91 -3.61 -24.95
N PHE A 308 5.65 -3.26 -26.00
CA PHE A 308 5.16 -3.43 -27.39
C PHE A 308 4.94 -4.90 -27.75
N GLY A 309 5.90 -5.78 -27.40
CA GLY A 309 5.75 -7.22 -27.59
C GLY A 309 4.56 -7.80 -26.82
N LEU A 310 4.29 -7.33 -25.60
CA LEU A 310 3.10 -7.72 -24.83
C LEU A 310 1.81 -7.24 -25.50
N SER A 311 1.75 -5.98 -25.96
CA SER A 311 0.62 -5.42 -26.70
C SER A 311 0.31 -6.25 -27.95
N GLN A 312 1.33 -6.58 -28.76
CA GLN A 312 1.18 -7.43 -29.93
C GLN A 312 0.69 -8.85 -29.59
N ALA A 313 1.19 -9.43 -28.49
CA ALA A 313 0.77 -10.76 -28.04
C ALA A 313 -0.70 -10.77 -27.57
N ALA A 314 -1.15 -9.70 -26.86
CA ALA A 314 -2.54 -9.51 -26.45
C ALA A 314 -3.49 -9.42 -27.65
N GLN A 315 -3.07 -8.74 -28.72
CA GLN A 315 -3.77 -8.69 -30.01
C GLN A 315 -3.74 -10.00 -30.79
N LYS A 316 -3.06 -11.03 -30.30
CA LYS A 316 -2.79 -12.30 -31.00
C LYS A 316 -1.94 -12.13 -32.27
N HIS A 317 -1.25 -11.02 -32.43
CA HIS A 317 -0.30 -10.75 -33.50
C HIS A 317 1.04 -11.46 -33.18
N TYR A 318 0.98 -12.80 -33.05
CA TYR A 318 2.08 -13.63 -32.54
C TYR A 318 3.37 -13.54 -33.34
N ASP A 319 3.29 -13.39 -34.68
CA ASP A 319 4.49 -13.30 -35.51
C ASP A 319 5.25 -11.99 -35.32
N ASP A 320 4.55 -10.89 -35.07
CA ASP A 320 5.17 -9.61 -34.79
C ASP A 320 5.70 -9.57 -33.36
N ALA A 321 4.96 -10.10 -32.38
CA ALA A 321 5.41 -10.24 -31.00
C ALA A 321 6.70 -11.09 -30.92
N LEU A 322 6.79 -12.19 -31.68
CA LEU A 322 8.01 -13.01 -31.81
C LEU A 322 9.21 -12.18 -32.27
N LYS A 323 9.03 -11.34 -33.31
CA LYS A 323 10.11 -10.47 -33.80
C LYS A 323 10.55 -9.49 -32.74
N THR A 324 9.58 -8.81 -32.11
CA THR A 324 9.83 -7.80 -31.09
C THR A 324 10.56 -8.38 -29.88
N PHE A 325 10.13 -9.53 -29.33
CA PHE A 325 10.83 -10.19 -28.22
C PHE A 325 12.22 -10.72 -28.61
N ASN A 326 12.42 -11.18 -29.86
CA ASN A 326 13.74 -11.56 -30.33
C ASN A 326 14.69 -10.34 -30.47
N VAL A 327 14.17 -9.19 -30.91
CA VAL A 327 14.94 -7.93 -30.89
C VAL A 327 15.31 -7.57 -29.44
N LEU A 328 14.36 -7.61 -28.51
CA LEU A 328 14.63 -7.37 -27.10
C LEU A 328 15.79 -8.26 -26.59
N LEU A 329 15.73 -9.57 -26.85
CA LEU A 329 16.76 -10.51 -26.40
C LEU A 329 18.11 -10.35 -27.13
N SER A 330 18.18 -9.60 -28.23
CA SER A 330 19.43 -9.29 -28.96
C SER A 330 20.11 -8.03 -28.45
N VAL A 331 19.44 -7.23 -27.62
CA VAL A 331 20.03 -6.03 -27.01
C VAL A 331 21.08 -6.46 -25.97
N PRO A 332 22.27 -5.88 -25.94
CA PRO A 332 23.25 -6.15 -24.89
C PRO A 332 22.74 -5.75 -23.50
N GLU A 333 23.06 -6.54 -22.48
CA GLU A 333 22.77 -6.24 -21.08
C GLU A 333 21.28 -6.00 -20.77
N VAL A 334 20.40 -6.81 -21.35
CA VAL A 334 18.98 -6.78 -21.01
C VAL A 334 18.82 -7.11 -19.53
N PRO A 335 18.03 -6.33 -18.77
CA PRO A 335 17.70 -6.65 -17.38
C PRO A 335 17.08 -8.03 -17.23
N ASP A 336 17.53 -8.81 -16.23
CA ASP A 336 17.11 -10.21 -16.02
C ASP A 336 15.59 -10.40 -16.03
N ASN A 337 14.85 -9.47 -15.44
CA ASN A 337 13.38 -9.53 -15.37
C ASN A 337 12.75 -9.40 -16.78
N LEU A 338 13.29 -8.57 -17.65
CA LEU A 338 12.80 -8.41 -19.03
C LEU A 338 13.24 -9.57 -19.90
N GLU A 339 14.43 -10.11 -19.67
CA GLU A 339 14.90 -11.34 -20.35
C GLU A 339 13.96 -12.52 -20.03
N VAL A 340 13.67 -12.74 -18.74
CA VAL A 340 12.76 -13.81 -18.31
C VAL A 340 11.34 -13.58 -18.83
N LEU A 341 10.85 -12.35 -18.81
CA LEU A 341 9.57 -11.98 -19.40
C LEU A 341 9.55 -12.36 -20.89
N ALA A 342 10.51 -11.90 -21.67
CA ALA A 342 10.57 -12.17 -23.12
C ALA A 342 10.63 -13.69 -23.42
N LYS A 343 11.48 -14.45 -22.74
CA LYS A 343 11.58 -15.91 -22.89
C LYS A 343 10.28 -16.60 -22.52
N THR A 344 9.60 -16.16 -21.44
CA THR A 344 8.31 -16.69 -21.03
C THR A 344 7.22 -16.41 -22.07
N GLN A 345 7.20 -15.20 -22.63
CA GLN A 345 6.25 -14.83 -23.68
C GLN A 345 6.52 -15.58 -25.00
N LEU A 346 7.76 -15.78 -25.37
CA LEU A 346 8.11 -16.62 -26.52
C LEU A 346 7.64 -18.08 -26.35
N ALA A 347 7.74 -18.62 -25.13
CA ALA A 347 7.19 -19.94 -24.81
C ALA A 347 5.66 -19.95 -24.90
N PHE A 348 5.00 -18.91 -24.37
CA PHE A 348 3.54 -18.75 -24.46
C PHE A 348 3.07 -18.67 -25.92
N ILE A 349 3.71 -17.86 -26.76
CA ILE A 349 3.39 -17.72 -28.17
C ILE A 349 3.55 -19.08 -28.89
N ALA A 350 4.60 -19.83 -28.58
CA ALA A 350 4.79 -21.18 -29.15
C ALA A 350 3.64 -22.12 -28.73
N LEU A 351 3.19 -22.07 -27.46
CA LEU A 351 2.03 -22.81 -26.98
C LEU A 351 0.75 -22.44 -27.74
N GLN A 352 0.47 -21.14 -27.92
CA GLN A 352 -0.71 -20.65 -28.65
C GLN A 352 -0.72 -21.03 -30.13
N LYS A 353 0.46 -21.11 -30.74
CA LYS A 353 0.62 -21.59 -32.15
C LYS A 353 0.58 -23.11 -32.28
N GLY A 354 0.43 -23.85 -31.19
CA GLY A 354 0.42 -25.32 -31.20
C GLY A 354 1.81 -25.96 -31.30
N ASN A 355 2.89 -25.19 -31.24
CA ASN A 355 4.28 -25.63 -31.28
C ASN A 355 4.72 -26.12 -29.88
N TYR A 356 4.10 -27.20 -29.40
CA TYR A 356 4.23 -27.66 -28.02
C TYR A 356 5.66 -28.01 -27.60
N GLU A 357 6.46 -28.64 -28.49
CA GLU A 357 7.86 -28.96 -28.16
C GLU A 357 8.72 -27.72 -28.04
N GLU A 358 8.49 -26.71 -28.88
CA GLU A 358 9.15 -25.44 -28.83
C GLU A 358 8.74 -24.68 -27.53
N ALA A 359 7.46 -24.72 -27.16
CA ALA A 359 6.98 -24.09 -25.94
C ALA A 359 7.71 -24.63 -24.69
N VAL A 360 7.86 -25.95 -24.57
CA VAL A 360 8.61 -26.59 -23.47
C VAL A 360 10.10 -26.19 -23.50
N THR A 361 10.72 -26.21 -24.69
CA THR A 361 12.13 -25.87 -24.87
C THR A 361 12.41 -24.43 -24.44
N ARG A 362 11.54 -23.49 -24.83
CA ARG A 362 11.67 -22.06 -24.47
C ARG A 362 11.36 -21.76 -23.00
N ALA A 363 10.40 -22.50 -22.40
CA ALA A 363 10.06 -22.32 -20.98
C ALA A 363 11.15 -22.86 -20.04
N ARG A 364 11.84 -23.93 -20.42
CA ARG A 364 12.79 -24.67 -19.57
C ARG A 364 13.89 -23.78 -18.93
N PRO A 365 14.55 -22.85 -19.63
CA PRO A 365 15.59 -21.99 -19.06
C PRO A 365 15.07 -20.99 -18.02
N VAL A 366 13.76 -20.74 -17.96
CA VAL A 366 13.13 -19.71 -17.11
C VAL A 366 12.11 -20.30 -16.12
N LEU A 367 12.19 -21.61 -15.83
CA LEU A 367 11.35 -22.24 -14.81
C LEU A 367 11.64 -21.73 -13.39
N ILE A 368 12.85 -21.20 -13.19
CA ILE A 368 13.29 -20.61 -11.93
C ILE A 368 13.80 -19.20 -12.22
N PHE A 369 13.39 -18.24 -11.39
CA PHE A 369 13.88 -16.88 -11.45
C PHE A 369 14.11 -16.33 -10.02
N ARG A 370 15.30 -15.80 -9.76
CA ARG A 370 15.71 -15.28 -8.44
C ARG A 370 15.38 -16.26 -7.30
N ASP A 371 15.79 -17.50 -7.47
CA ASP A 371 15.58 -18.58 -6.50
C ASP A 371 14.11 -18.87 -6.17
N LYS A 372 13.20 -18.58 -7.13
CA LYS A 372 11.77 -18.87 -6.99
C LYS A 372 11.24 -19.56 -8.25
N PRO A 373 10.26 -20.48 -8.10
CA PRO A 373 9.56 -21.05 -9.24
C PRO A 373 8.84 -19.97 -10.07
N ASN A 374 9.07 -19.96 -11.38
CA ASN A 374 8.31 -19.14 -12.31
C ASN A 374 7.02 -19.87 -12.70
N GLY A 375 5.95 -19.60 -11.98
CA GLY A 375 4.65 -20.26 -12.16
C GLY A 375 4.11 -20.17 -13.59
N GLN A 376 4.33 -19.04 -14.29
CA GLN A 376 3.88 -18.85 -15.67
C GLN A 376 4.64 -19.78 -16.62
N ALA A 377 5.96 -19.81 -16.56
CA ALA A 377 6.78 -20.68 -17.42
C ALA A 377 6.51 -22.16 -17.14
N ILE A 378 6.36 -22.53 -15.85
CA ILE A 378 5.97 -23.89 -15.45
C ILE A 378 4.59 -24.24 -16.02
N GLY A 379 3.59 -23.37 -15.89
CA GLY A 379 2.25 -23.55 -16.44
C GLY A 379 2.27 -23.78 -17.95
N ILE A 380 2.99 -22.94 -18.71
CA ILE A 380 3.14 -23.07 -20.17
C ILE A 380 3.76 -24.42 -20.56
N ALA A 381 4.85 -24.82 -19.90
CA ALA A 381 5.50 -26.10 -20.18
C ALA A 381 4.59 -27.30 -19.89
N LEU A 382 3.88 -27.26 -18.76
CA LEU A 382 2.94 -28.31 -18.38
C LEU A 382 1.74 -28.39 -19.33
N ASP A 383 1.18 -27.25 -19.74
CA ASP A 383 0.05 -27.23 -20.68
C ASP A 383 0.46 -27.77 -22.05
N ALA A 384 1.67 -27.42 -22.51
CA ALA A 384 2.22 -27.99 -23.74
C ALA A 384 2.40 -29.52 -23.67
N LEU A 385 2.92 -30.03 -22.54
CA LEU A 385 3.09 -31.47 -22.31
C LEU A 385 1.73 -32.17 -22.12
N LYS A 386 0.78 -31.57 -21.43
CA LYS A 386 -0.60 -32.09 -21.29
C LYS A 386 -1.32 -32.20 -22.64
N LYS A 387 -1.21 -31.17 -23.49
CA LYS A 387 -1.78 -31.21 -24.85
C LYS A 387 -1.22 -32.37 -25.69
N GLN A 388 0.04 -32.73 -25.49
CA GLN A 388 0.70 -33.87 -26.13
C GLN A 388 0.46 -35.22 -25.39
N LYS A 389 -0.22 -35.21 -24.25
CA LYS A 389 -0.37 -36.35 -23.31
C LYS A 389 0.97 -36.92 -22.81
N LYS A 390 2.04 -36.14 -22.85
CA LYS A 390 3.40 -36.51 -22.37
C LYS A 390 3.53 -36.33 -20.85
N TYR A 391 2.70 -37.05 -20.08
CA TYR A 391 2.66 -36.89 -18.61
C TYR A 391 3.95 -37.33 -17.92
N ALA A 392 4.64 -38.36 -18.43
CA ALA A 392 5.93 -38.78 -17.89
C ALA A 392 6.99 -37.67 -18.02
N ASP A 393 7.01 -36.94 -19.13
CA ASP A 393 7.91 -35.81 -19.34
C ASP A 393 7.55 -34.64 -18.44
N ALA A 394 6.25 -34.44 -18.11
CA ALA A 394 5.79 -33.46 -17.18
C ALA A 394 6.22 -33.77 -15.73
N VAL A 395 6.16 -35.06 -15.32
CA VAL A 395 6.71 -35.53 -14.04
C VAL A 395 8.21 -35.27 -13.98
N ALA A 396 8.96 -35.67 -15.03
CA ALA A 396 10.41 -35.47 -15.09
C ALA A 396 10.81 -33.97 -15.07
N LEU A 397 9.97 -33.09 -15.62
CA LEU A 397 10.18 -31.64 -15.57
C LEU A 397 10.02 -31.09 -14.15
N LEU A 398 9.00 -31.55 -13.41
CA LEU A 398 8.67 -31.04 -12.08
C LEU A 398 9.50 -31.66 -10.96
N GLN A 399 10.01 -32.87 -11.12
CA GLN A 399 10.74 -33.58 -10.06
C GLN A 399 11.87 -32.74 -9.44
N PRO A 400 12.80 -32.13 -10.23
CA PRO A 400 13.85 -31.29 -9.66
C PRO A 400 13.31 -30.04 -8.94
N LEU A 401 12.18 -29.51 -9.37
CA LEU A 401 11.54 -28.35 -8.73
C LEU A 401 10.92 -28.76 -7.39
N VAL A 402 10.27 -29.92 -7.31
CA VAL A 402 9.73 -30.45 -6.04
C VAL A 402 10.85 -30.76 -5.06
N ASP A 403 11.95 -31.34 -5.52
CA ASP A 403 13.10 -31.68 -4.66
C ASP A 403 13.74 -30.42 -4.05
N HIS A 404 13.81 -29.33 -4.83
CA HIS A 404 14.40 -28.07 -4.38
C HIS A 404 13.39 -27.16 -3.65
N TYR A 405 12.17 -27.07 -4.12
CA TYR A 405 11.09 -26.21 -3.56
C TYR A 405 10.00 -27.05 -2.89
N SER A 406 10.42 -27.98 -2.03
CA SER A 406 9.55 -28.98 -1.42
C SER A 406 8.36 -28.41 -0.62
N ALA A 407 8.44 -27.15 -0.18
CA ALA A 407 7.37 -26.46 0.52
C ALA A 407 6.53 -25.51 -0.35
N ASP A 408 6.80 -25.43 -1.67
CA ASP A 408 6.05 -24.56 -2.57
C ASP A 408 4.69 -25.17 -2.95
N PRO A 409 3.55 -24.54 -2.57
CA PRO A 409 2.22 -25.11 -2.80
C PRO A 409 1.88 -25.25 -4.29
N PHE A 410 2.33 -24.33 -5.14
CA PHE A 410 2.03 -24.36 -6.58
C PHE A 410 2.75 -25.52 -7.28
N VAL A 411 4.06 -25.63 -7.07
CA VAL A 411 4.88 -26.71 -7.66
C VAL A 411 4.35 -28.06 -7.25
N ASN A 412 4.05 -28.20 -5.96
CA ASN A 412 3.58 -29.45 -5.37
C ASN A 412 2.21 -29.89 -5.89
N ALA A 413 1.27 -28.96 -5.98
CA ALA A 413 -0.05 -29.22 -6.53
C ALA A 413 0.03 -29.68 -7.99
N ARG A 414 0.87 -29.01 -8.80
CA ARG A 414 1.11 -29.40 -10.19
C ARG A 414 1.77 -30.78 -10.32
N TYR A 415 2.68 -31.10 -9.42
CA TYR A 415 3.32 -32.42 -9.41
C TYR A 415 2.31 -33.54 -9.11
N VAL A 416 1.46 -33.37 -8.13
CA VAL A 416 0.36 -34.31 -7.84
C VAL A 416 -0.59 -34.43 -9.05
N GLU A 417 -0.94 -33.31 -9.69
CA GLU A 417 -1.78 -33.31 -10.91
C GLU A 417 -1.18 -34.20 -12.01
N VAL A 418 0.09 -33.98 -12.35
CA VAL A 418 0.71 -34.71 -13.46
C VAL A 418 0.93 -36.19 -13.16
N LEU A 419 1.27 -36.58 -11.91
CA LEU A 419 1.33 -37.97 -11.47
C LEU A 419 -0.03 -38.65 -11.62
N TYR A 420 -1.10 -37.98 -11.17
CA TYR A 420 -2.46 -38.49 -11.27
C TYR A 420 -2.87 -38.71 -12.74
N ARG A 421 -2.60 -37.72 -13.60
CA ARG A 421 -2.89 -37.80 -15.04
C ARG A 421 -2.02 -38.83 -15.79
N ALA A 422 -0.82 -39.10 -15.28
CA ALA A 422 0.04 -40.18 -15.79
C ALA A 422 -0.51 -41.57 -15.45
N GLY A 423 -1.55 -41.65 -14.61
CA GLY A 423 -2.14 -42.93 -14.16
C GLY A 423 -1.49 -43.48 -12.90
N ASP A 424 -0.44 -42.83 -12.38
CA ASP A 424 0.24 -43.23 -11.15
C ASP A 424 -0.43 -42.59 -9.93
N LYS A 425 -1.64 -43.06 -9.64
CA LYS A 425 -2.43 -42.58 -8.49
C LYS A 425 -1.77 -42.87 -7.15
N LYS A 426 -0.93 -43.92 -7.06
CA LYS A 426 -0.21 -44.26 -5.85
C LYS A 426 0.83 -43.20 -5.51
N SER A 427 1.72 -42.92 -6.46
CA SER A 427 2.73 -41.86 -6.26
C SER A 427 2.10 -40.48 -6.09
N ALA A 428 0.98 -40.19 -6.76
CA ALA A 428 0.21 -38.96 -6.53
C ALA A 428 -0.27 -38.83 -5.09
N ALA A 429 -0.82 -39.91 -4.51
CA ALA A 429 -1.27 -39.94 -3.11
C ALA A 429 -0.10 -39.81 -2.12
N GLU A 430 1.03 -40.47 -2.39
CA GLU A 430 2.25 -40.39 -1.55
C GLU A 430 2.83 -38.97 -1.58
N ALA A 431 2.92 -38.35 -2.77
CA ALA A 431 3.33 -36.98 -2.94
C ALA A 431 2.37 -36.02 -2.19
N ALA A 432 1.07 -36.18 -2.38
CA ALA A 432 0.05 -35.39 -1.71
C ALA A 432 0.15 -35.45 -0.18
N ALA A 433 0.32 -36.67 0.37
CA ALA A 433 0.50 -36.87 1.82
C ALA A 433 1.80 -36.20 2.33
N THR A 434 2.87 -36.24 1.53
CA THR A 434 4.13 -35.59 1.87
C THR A 434 3.96 -34.07 1.87
N GLN A 435 3.29 -33.52 0.88
CA GLN A 435 3.07 -32.09 0.74
C GLN A 435 2.18 -31.51 1.85
N ALA A 436 1.17 -32.25 2.26
CA ALA A 436 0.29 -31.85 3.35
C ALA A 436 1.04 -31.62 4.69
N ARG A 437 2.22 -32.20 4.89
CA ARG A 437 3.06 -31.99 6.08
C ARG A 437 3.69 -30.60 6.14
N PHE A 438 3.81 -29.89 5.02
CA PHE A 438 4.32 -28.52 4.98
C PHE A 438 3.29 -27.47 5.42
N GLY A 439 2.07 -27.88 5.72
CA GLY A 439 1.05 -27.05 6.34
C GLY A 439 -0.22 -26.87 5.53
N PRO A 440 -1.19 -26.10 6.07
CA PRO A 440 -2.52 -25.97 5.49
C PRO A 440 -2.54 -25.47 4.04
N LYS A 441 -1.70 -24.51 3.69
CA LYS A 441 -1.63 -23.96 2.31
C LYS A 441 -1.32 -25.04 1.28
N ASN A 442 -0.36 -25.92 1.57
CA ASN A 442 -0.01 -27.04 0.70
C ASN A 442 -1.15 -28.08 0.62
N ALA A 443 -1.75 -28.41 1.76
CA ALA A 443 -2.86 -29.35 1.81
C ALA A 443 -4.07 -28.83 1.02
N THR A 444 -4.39 -27.55 1.13
CA THR A 444 -5.48 -26.91 0.37
C THR A 444 -5.20 -26.93 -1.13
N ALA A 445 -4.01 -26.53 -1.58
CA ALA A 445 -3.64 -26.54 -2.98
C ALA A 445 -3.74 -27.93 -3.61
N VAL A 446 -3.33 -28.97 -2.88
CA VAL A 446 -3.47 -30.36 -3.34
C VAL A 446 -4.93 -30.83 -3.30
N ALA A 447 -5.72 -30.44 -2.30
CA ALA A 447 -7.15 -30.76 -2.26
C ALA A 447 -7.90 -30.12 -3.43
N GLU A 448 -7.60 -28.88 -3.78
CA GLU A 448 -8.12 -28.19 -4.97
C GLU A 448 -7.73 -28.92 -6.26
N THR A 449 -6.50 -29.44 -6.30
CA THR A 449 -6.06 -30.27 -7.43
C THR A 449 -6.90 -31.53 -7.57
N TYR A 450 -7.15 -32.27 -6.48
CA TYR A 450 -8.03 -33.43 -6.52
C TYR A 450 -9.47 -33.06 -6.90
N MET A 451 -9.98 -31.92 -6.42
CA MET A 451 -11.30 -31.43 -6.86
C MET A 451 -11.35 -31.13 -8.36
N SER A 452 -10.30 -30.53 -8.93
CA SER A 452 -10.21 -30.27 -10.38
C SER A 452 -10.13 -31.57 -11.20
N LEU A 453 -9.59 -32.60 -10.61
CA LEU A 453 -9.53 -33.96 -11.17
C LEU A 453 -10.81 -34.77 -10.89
N GLN A 454 -11.82 -34.18 -10.23
CA GLN A 454 -13.08 -34.80 -9.80
C GLN A 454 -12.88 -35.98 -8.84
N ASP A 455 -11.72 -36.07 -8.18
CA ASP A 455 -11.45 -37.06 -7.12
C ASP A 455 -11.79 -36.45 -5.75
N TYR A 456 -13.08 -36.20 -5.53
CA TYR A 456 -13.59 -35.66 -4.27
C TYR A 456 -13.27 -36.53 -3.05
N PRO A 457 -13.31 -37.89 -3.12
CA PRO A 457 -12.92 -38.72 -1.98
C PRO A 457 -11.49 -38.44 -1.50
N ALA A 458 -10.53 -38.27 -2.43
CA ALA A 458 -9.15 -37.97 -2.09
C ALA A 458 -9.02 -36.57 -1.47
N ALA A 459 -9.70 -35.57 -2.04
CA ALA A 459 -9.74 -34.20 -1.50
C ALA A 459 -10.31 -34.17 -0.07
N ILE A 460 -11.44 -34.83 0.16
CA ILE A 460 -12.08 -34.93 1.49
C ILE A 460 -11.16 -35.64 2.49
N ALA A 461 -10.56 -36.79 2.12
CA ALA A 461 -9.67 -37.52 3.02
C ALA A 461 -8.50 -36.69 3.48
N MET A 462 -7.88 -35.92 2.55
CA MET A 462 -6.79 -35.02 2.85
C MET A 462 -7.21 -33.89 3.79
N MET A 463 -8.28 -33.17 3.47
CA MET A 463 -8.75 -32.07 4.30
C MET A 463 -9.22 -32.52 5.68
N LYS A 464 -9.86 -33.71 5.78
CA LYS A 464 -10.19 -34.31 7.07
C LYS A 464 -8.96 -34.55 7.96
N GLN A 465 -7.90 -35.08 7.38
CA GLN A 465 -6.66 -35.32 8.13
C GLN A 465 -6.08 -34.03 8.69
N GLN A 466 -6.07 -32.95 7.88
CA GLN A 466 -5.56 -31.65 8.31
C GLN A 466 -6.46 -31.02 9.37
N ALA A 467 -7.77 -31.03 9.16
CA ALA A 467 -8.75 -30.48 10.09
C ALA A 467 -8.73 -31.22 11.45
N ALA A 468 -8.53 -32.56 11.45
CA ALA A 468 -8.40 -33.35 12.67
C ALA A 468 -7.10 -33.00 13.46
N ALA A 469 -6.01 -32.67 12.76
CA ALA A 469 -4.75 -32.25 13.37
C ALA A 469 -4.81 -30.86 14.01
N LYS A 470 -5.75 -29.99 13.55
CA LYS A 470 -5.93 -28.62 14.01
C LYS A 470 -7.42 -28.31 14.21
N PRO A 471 -8.05 -28.85 15.26
CA PRO A 471 -9.51 -28.73 15.44
C PRO A 471 -10.01 -27.31 15.73
N ASP A 472 -9.12 -26.40 16.16
CA ASP A 472 -9.45 -25.01 16.45
C ASP A 472 -9.06 -24.04 15.30
N ASP A 473 -8.55 -24.57 14.19
CA ASP A 473 -8.30 -23.81 12.97
C ASP A 473 -9.60 -23.75 12.15
N PHE A 474 -10.42 -22.72 12.39
CA PHE A 474 -11.74 -22.59 11.77
C PHE A 474 -11.67 -22.35 10.27
N ASP A 475 -10.61 -21.72 9.76
CA ASP A 475 -10.41 -21.55 8.31
C ASP A 475 -10.20 -22.91 7.63
N LEU A 476 -9.42 -23.79 8.25
CA LEU A 476 -9.20 -25.13 7.74
C LEU A 476 -10.45 -26.01 7.81
N GLN A 477 -11.24 -25.89 8.89
CA GLN A 477 -12.56 -26.53 9.00
C GLN A 477 -13.53 -26.01 7.92
N PHE A 478 -13.52 -24.69 7.67
CA PHE A 478 -14.31 -24.07 6.61
C PHE A 478 -13.94 -24.63 5.24
N GLN A 479 -12.64 -24.73 4.93
CA GLN A 479 -12.17 -25.30 3.68
C GLN A 479 -12.64 -26.75 3.50
N LEU A 480 -12.60 -27.57 4.56
CA LEU A 480 -13.18 -28.92 4.52
C LEU A 480 -14.68 -28.89 4.20
N GLY A 481 -15.43 -27.96 4.82
CA GLY A 481 -16.86 -27.76 4.53
C GLY A 481 -17.12 -27.41 3.07
N SER A 482 -16.30 -26.53 2.48
CA SER A 482 -16.36 -26.16 1.07
C SER A 482 -16.08 -27.36 0.15
N VAL A 483 -15.13 -28.23 0.50
CA VAL A 483 -14.88 -29.46 -0.29
C VAL A 483 -16.09 -30.41 -0.23
N TYR A 484 -16.74 -30.57 0.94
CA TYR A 484 -17.97 -31.36 1.04
C TYR A 484 -19.09 -30.80 0.16
N GLU A 485 -19.33 -29.49 0.20
CA GLU A 485 -20.35 -28.84 -0.63
C GLU A 485 -20.09 -29.07 -2.11
N ARG A 486 -18.89 -28.81 -2.58
CA ARG A 486 -18.48 -29.02 -4.00
C ARG A 486 -18.52 -30.48 -4.43
N SER A 487 -18.39 -31.43 -3.50
CA SER A 487 -18.58 -32.86 -3.76
C SER A 487 -20.06 -33.27 -3.87
N GLY A 488 -20.99 -32.35 -3.54
CA GLY A 488 -22.43 -32.60 -3.48
C GLY A 488 -22.94 -33.04 -2.10
N ASP A 489 -22.06 -33.28 -1.12
CA ASP A 489 -22.46 -33.62 0.26
C ASP A 489 -22.79 -32.36 1.06
N LYS A 490 -23.89 -31.70 0.66
CA LYS A 490 -24.37 -30.48 1.32
C LYS A 490 -24.71 -30.69 2.80
N THR A 491 -25.10 -31.89 3.18
CA THR A 491 -25.45 -32.23 4.59
C THR A 491 -24.21 -32.22 5.48
N ALA A 492 -23.12 -32.83 5.03
CA ALA A 492 -21.87 -32.80 5.75
C ALA A 492 -21.27 -31.38 5.84
N ALA A 493 -21.38 -30.61 4.74
CA ALA A 493 -20.96 -29.20 4.69
C ALA A 493 -21.73 -28.36 5.71
N GLU A 494 -23.07 -28.42 5.70
CA GLU A 494 -23.93 -27.68 6.61
C GLU A 494 -23.62 -28.00 8.07
N LYS A 495 -23.51 -29.29 8.41
CA LYS A 495 -23.17 -29.74 9.76
C LYS A 495 -21.85 -29.13 10.23
N LEU A 496 -20.84 -29.11 9.37
CA LEU A 496 -19.53 -28.58 9.71
C LEU A 496 -19.56 -27.06 9.87
N PHE A 497 -20.23 -26.33 8.96
CA PHE A 497 -20.39 -24.88 9.05
C PHE A 497 -21.14 -24.46 10.32
N LEU A 498 -22.21 -25.18 10.69
CA LEU A 498 -22.92 -24.92 11.94
C LEU A 498 -22.01 -25.15 13.17
N ALA A 499 -21.20 -26.21 13.16
CA ALA A 499 -20.25 -26.47 14.24
C ALA A 499 -19.15 -25.39 14.35
N ILE A 500 -18.72 -24.80 13.23
CA ILE A 500 -17.81 -23.66 13.24
C ILE A 500 -18.50 -22.45 13.89
N LEU A 501 -19.74 -22.11 13.48
CA LEU A 501 -20.45 -20.96 14.02
C LEU A 501 -20.89 -21.12 15.47
N GLU A 502 -21.00 -22.34 15.97
CA GLU A 502 -21.23 -22.62 17.40
C GLU A 502 -20.01 -22.22 18.25
N LYS A 503 -18.77 -22.45 17.75
CA LYS A 503 -17.53 -22.15 18.45
C LYS A 503 -16.99 -20.75 18.13
N ASN A 504 -17.14 -20.30 16.90
CA ASN A 504 -16.74 -18.98 16.42
C ASN A 504 -17.92 -18.33 15.69
N PRO A 505 -18.85 -17.69 16.41
CA PRO A 505 -20.06 -17.11 15.83
C PRO A 505 -19.80 -16.05 14.76
N GLU A 506 -18.65 -15.39 14.80
CA GLU A 506 -18.30 -14.28 13.91
C GLU A 506 -17.34 -14.68 12.78
N HIS A 507 -17.23 -15.98 12.47
CA HIS A 507 -16.41 -16.43 11.35
C HIS A 507 -17.02 -16.02 10.02
N THR A 508 -16.62 -14.88 9.47
CA THR A 508 -17.25 -14.17 8.34
C THR A 508 -17.39 -15.04 7.09
N ALA A 509 -16.36 -15.80 6.73
CA ALA A 509 -16.39 -16.71 5.58
C ALA A 509 -17.50 -17.77 5.74
N THR A 510 -17.63 -18.37 6.94
CA THR A 510 -18.68 -19.37 7.21
C THR A 510 -20.07 -18.73 7.24
N LEU A 511 -20.23 -17.52 7.81
CA LEU A 511 -21.47 -16.77 7.81
C LEU A 511 -21.96 -16.57 6.37
N ASN A 512 -21.10 -16.08 5.50
CA ASN A 512 -21.43 -15.84 4.10
C ASN A 512 -21.75 -17.14 3.35
N TYR A 513 -20.87 -18.13 3.46
CA TYR A 513 -20.98 -19.35 2.67
C TYR A 513 -22.23 -20.18 3.03
N LEU A 514 -22.48 -20.38 4.33
CA LEU A 514 -23.68 -21.08 4.79
C LEU A 514 -24.95 -20.33 4.41
N GLY A 515 -24.96 -19.01 4.59
CA GLY A 515 -26.08 -18.16 4.17
C GLY A 515 -26.36 -18.27 2.69
N TYR A 516 -25.33 -18.17 1.84
CA TYR A 516 -25.46 -18.33 0.40
C TYR A 516 -25.94 -19.75 0.01
N MET A 517 -25.38 -20.80 0.61
CA MET A 517 -25.76 -22.19 0.34
C MET A 517 -27.25 -22.44 0.66
N TRP A 518 -27.77 -21.87 1.75
CA TRP A 518 -29.20 -21.93 2.08
C TRP A 518 -30.04 -21.10 1.10
N ALA A 519 -29.59 -19.91 0.73
CA ALA A 519 -30.27 -19.07 -0.26
C ALA A 519 -30.37 -19.78 -1.60
N GLU A 520 -29.29 -20.36 -2.10
CA GLU A 520 -29.24 -21.10 -3.37
C GLU A 520 -30.18 -22.32 -3.34
N SER A 521 -30.19 -23.05 -2.23
CA SER A 521 -31.06 -24.22 -2.05
C SER A 521 -32.52 -23.85 -1.73
N GLY A 522 -32.83 -22.58 -1.44
CA GLY A 522 -34.19 -22.11 -1.09
C GLY A 522 -34.66 -22.55 0.28
N VAL A 523 -33.77 -22.90 1.19
CA VAL A 523 -34.09 -23.36 2.56
C VAL A 523 -33.59 -22.34 3.59
N ASN A 524 -34.22 -22.30 4.77
CA ASN A 524 -33.79 -21.45 5.88
C ASN A 524 -33.57 -19.97 5.53
N LEU A 525 -34.32 -19.41 4.57
CA LEU A 525 -34.04 -18.09 3.97
C LEU A 525 -33.95 -16.95 4.99
N ASP A 526 -34.74 -16.99 6.08
CA ASP A 526 -34.68 -15.94 7.12
C ASP A 526 -33.36 -16.03 7.91
N ARG A 527 -32.96 -17.24 8.31
CA ARG A 527 -31.66 -17.45 8.96
C ARG A 527 -30.50 -17.16 8.04
N ALA A 528 -30.63 -17.48 6.73
CA ALA A 528 -29.64 -17.13 5.72
C ALA A 528 -29.44 -15.61 5.66
N ALA A 529 -30.54 -14.84 5.64
CA ALA A 529 -30.47 -13.38 5.65
C ALA A 529 -29.82 -12.83 6.94
N GLU A 530 -30.07 -13.43 8.11
CA GLU A 530 -29.40 -13.05 9.37
C GLU A 530 -27.88 -13.28 9.30
N LEU A 531 -27.44 -14.47 8.84
CA LEU A 531 -26.01 -14.77 8.70
C LEU A 531 -25.32 -13.81 7.72
N LEU A 532 -25.94 -13.57 6.56
CA LEU A 532 -25.39 -12.70 5.53
C LEU A 532 -25.34 -11.23 5.95
N ASN A 533 -26.35 -10.75 6.70
CA ASN A 533 -26.30 -9.41 7.30
C ASN A 533 -25.13 -9.26 8.28
N ARG A 534 -24.87 -10.29 9.10
CA ARG A 534 -23.69 -10.28 9.99
C ARG A 534 -22.39 -10.24 9.21
N ALA A 535 -22.26 -11.08 8.16
CA ALA A 535 -21.08 -11.06 7.29
C ALA A 535 -20.84 -9.67 6.67
N VAL A 536 -21.87 -9.03 6.12
CA VAL A 536 -21.78 -7.67 5.55
C VAL A 536 -21.49 -6.62 6.62
N THR A 537 -21.98 -6.79 7.85
CA THR A 537 -21.67 -5.87 8.95
C THR A 537 -20.18 -5.88 9.30
N HIS A 538 -19.55 -7.06 9.27
CA HIS A 538 -18.09 -7.19 9.50
C HIS A 538 -17.26 -6.68 8.33
N GLU A 539 -17.71 -6.91 7.11
CA GLU A 539 -16.99 -6.52 5.90
C GLU A 539 -17.91 -5.73 4.94
N PRO A 540 -18.26 -4.48 5.25
CA PRO A 540 -19.29 -3.71 4.53
C PRO A 540 -18.90 -3.31 3.10
N ARG A 541 -17.66 -3.54 2.68
CA ARG A 541 -17.16 -3.30 1.31
C ARG A 541 -16.80 -4.58 0.58
N ASN A 542 -17.13 -5.75 1.12
CA ASN A 542 -16.94 -7.03 0.44
C ASN A 542 -18.10 -7.26 -0.55
N GLY A 543 -17.83 -7.04 -1.83
CA GLY A 543 -18.84 -7.16 -2.90
C GLY A 543 -19.48 -8.54 -2.98
N ALA A 544 -18.74 -9.62 -2.72
CA ALA A 544 -19.26 -10.98 -2.72
C ALA A 544 -20.27 -11.24 -1.55
N PHE A 545 -20.02 -10.61 -0.38
CA PHE A 545 -20.95 -10.72 0.74
C PHE A 545 -22.25 -9.93 0.48
N ILE A 546 -22.11 -8.76 -0.15
CA ILE A 546 -23.24 -7.92 -0.54
C ILE A 546 -24.07 -8.60 -1.63
N ASP A 547 -23.44 -9.26 -2.61
CA ASP A 547 -24.10 -10.08 -3.62
C ASP A 547 -24.91 -11.20 -2.99
N SER A 548 -24.29 -11.98 -2.09
CA SER A 548 -24.97 -13.06 -1.37
C SER A 548 -26.17 -12.56 -0.58
N LEU A 549 -26.06 -11.38 0.05
CA LEU A 549 -27.17 -10.74 0.77
C LEU A 549 -28.28 -10.29 -0.20
N GLY A 550 -27.94 -9.70 -1.32
CA GLY A 550 -28.90 -9.36 -2.38
C GLY A 550 -29.61 -10.58 -2.93
N TRP A 551 -28.85 -11.67 -3.13
CA TRP A 551 -29.39 -12.94 -3.61
C TRP A 551 -30.40 -13.57 -2.65
N VAL A 552 -30.13 -13.60 -1.33
CA VAL A 552 -31.10 -14.12 -0.36
C VAL A 552 -32.36 -13.28 -0.32
N TYR A 553 -32.30 -11.96 -0.46
CA TYR A 553 -33.48 -11.12 -0.56
C TYR A 553 -34.27 -11.39 -1.84
N PHE A 554 -33.61 -11.64 -2.95
CA PHE A 554 -34.26 -12.11 -4.18
C PHE A 554 -35.03 -13.42 -3.95
N ARG A 555 -34.39 -14.39 -3.29
CA ARG A 555 -35.00 -15.70 -2.97
C ARG A 555 -36.19 -15.57 -1.99
N GLN A 556 -36.17 -14.58 -1.08
CA GLN A 556 -37.28 -14.22 -0.21
C GLN A 556 -38.40 -13.45 -0.94
N GLY A 557 -38.21 -13.03 -2.20
CA GLY A 557 -39.16 -12.19 -2.93
C GLY A 557 -39.12 -10.70 -2.53
N LYS A 558 -38.14 -10.26 -1.74
CA LYS A 558 -37.98 -8.87 -1.30
C LYS A 558 -37.21 -8.09 -2.36
N LEU A 559 -37.84 -7.86 -3.52
CA LEU A 559 -37.18 -7.37 -4.73
C LEU A 559 -36.53 -5.98 -4.58
N ASP A 560 -37.09 -5.09 -3.72
CA ASP A 560 -36.48 -3.76 -3.51
C ASP A 560 -35.13 -3.84 -2.79
N LEU A 561 -35.02 -4.71 -1.79
CA LEU A 561 -33.77 -4.96 -1.10
C LEU A 561 -32.78 -5.69 -2.00
N ALA A 562 -33.25 -6.67 -2.77
CA ALA A 562 -32.43 -7.39 -3.72
C ALA A 562 -31.81 -6.44 -4.77
N GLU A 563 -32.63 -5.57 -5.40
CA GLU A 563 -32.12 -4.58 -6.37
C GLU A 563 -31.07 -3.66 -5.73
N LYS A 564 -31.33 -3.14 -4.52
CA LYS A 564 -30.40 -2.28 -3.81
C LYS A 564 -29.04 -2.95 -3.62
N TYR A 565 -29.03 -4.11 -2.94
CA TYR A 565 -27.75 -4.77 -2.59
C TYR A 565 -27.01 -5.31 -3.81
N LEU A 566 -27.73 -5.85 -4.82
CA LEU A 566 -27.08 -6.33 -6.05
C LEU A 566 -26.54 -5.17 -6.90
N THR A 567 -27.19 -4.01 -6.90
CA THR A 567 -26.62 -2.80 -7.52
C THR A 567 -25.35 -2.37 -6.80
N ASP A 568 -25.35 -2.34 -5.46
CA ASP A 568 -24.17 -2.02 -4.68
C ASP A 568 -23.02 -3.02 -4.96
N ALA A 569 -23.35 -4.31 -5.09
CA ALA A 569 -22.40 -5.37 -5.42
C ALA A 569 -21.79 -5.19 -6.82
N THR A 570 -22.58 -4.79 -7.86
CA THR A 570 -22.04 -4.53 -9.20
C THR A 570 -21.06 -3.36 -9.22
N HIS A 571 -21.21 -2.37 -8.34
CA HIS A 571 -20.24 -1.27 -8.21
C HIS A 571 -18.92 -1.72 -7.55
N LEU A 572 -18.97 -2.71 -6.68
CA LEU A 572 -17.78 -3.25 -6.01
C LEU A 572 -17.10 -4.35 -6.81
N LEU A 573 -17.85 -5.08 -7.62
CA LEU A 573 -17.42 -6.17 -8.48
C LEU A 573 -17.86 -5.95 -9.94
N PRO A 574 -17.39 -4.89 -10.61
CA PRO A 574 -17.90 -4.50 -11.93
C PRO A 574 -17.61 -5.52 -13.05
N HIS A 575 -16.65 -6.41 -12.83
CA HIS A 575 -16.23 -7.43 -13.80
C HIS A 575 -16.69 -8.85 -13.43
N ASP A 576 -17.54 -9.01 -12.43
CA ASP A 576 -18.09 -10.32 -12.06
C ASP A 576 -19.41 -10.59 -12.78
N ALA A 577 -19.39 -11.55 -13.71
CA ALA A 577 -20.54 -11.91 -14.51
C ALA A 577 -21.72 -12.44 -13.66
N THR A 578 -21.44 -13.14 -12.54
CA THR A 578 -22.45 -13.73 -11.65
C THR A 578 -23.25 -12.64 -10.95
N VAL A 579 -22.59 -11.59 -10.47
CA VAL A 579 -23.25 -10.47 -9.81
C VAL A 579 -24.20 -9.74 -10.77
N HIS A 580 -23.77 -9.54 -12.01
CA HIS A 580 -24.63 -8.97 -13.06
C HIS A 580 -25.77 -9.92 -13.45
N GLU A 581 -25.55 -11.23 -13.47
CA GLU A 581 -26.60 -12.24 -13.70
C GLU A 581 -27.68 -12.15 -12.61
N HIS A 582 -27.26 -12.10 -11.32
CA HIS A 582 -28.18 -11.97 -10.18
C HIS A 582 -29.03 -10.69 -10.26
N LEU A 583 -28.41 -9.55 -10.63
CA LEU A 583 -29.16 -8.30 -10.83
C LEU A 583 -30.13 -8.39 -12.01
N GLY A 584 -29.74 -9.07 -13.10
CA GLY A 584 -30.61 -9.38 -14.23
C GLY A 584 -31.84 -10.20 -13.82
N ASP A 585 -31.67 -11.19 -12.94
CA ASP A 585 -32.76 -12.00 -12.39
C ASP A 585 -33.76 -11.15 -11.61
N VAL A 586 -33.30 -10.14 -10.86
CA VAL A 586 -34.19 -9.21 -10.15
C VAL A 586 -35.04 -8.39 -11.13
N PHE A 587 -34.42 -7.82 -12.18
CA PHE A 587 -35.15 -7.05 -13.19
C PHE A 587 -36.15 -7.91 -13.96
N ALA A 588 -35.76 -9.14 -14.32
CA ALA A 588 -36.67 -10.08 -14.98
C ALA A 588 -37.89 -10.39 -14.08
N ARG A 589 -37.65 -10.64 -12.78
CA ARG A 589 -38.75 -10.93 -11.82
C ARG A 589 -39.67 -9.74 -11.56
N ARG A 590 -39.18 -8.50 -11.73
CA ARG A 590 -39.96 -7.27 -11.69
C ARG A 590 -40.75 -7.02 -12.98
N GLY A 591 -40.50 -7.75 -14.04
CA GLY A 591 -41.08 -7.52 -15.36
C GLY A 591 -40.38 -6.41 -16.16
N ASP A 592 -39.24 -5.90 -15.71
CA ASP A 592 -38.43 -4.94 -16.47
C ASP A 592 -37.51 -5.68 -17.44
N LEU A 593 -38.12 -6.20 -18.51
CA LEU A 593 -37.47 -7.07 -19.47
C LEU A 593 -36.30 -6.39 -20.19
N MET A 594 -36.38 -5.06 -20.39
CA MET A 594 -35.30 -4.31 -21.08
C MET A 594 -34.07 -4.20 -20.22
N ARG A 595 -34.21 -3.82 -18.94
CA ARG A 595 -33.07 -3.79 -18.02
C ARG A 595 -32.49 -5.19 -17.82
N ALA A 596 -33.33 -6.21 -17.68
CA ALA A 596 -32.88 -7.60 -17.56
C ALA A 596 -32.02 -8.04 -18.76
N LEU A 597 -32.50 -7.81 -19.99
CA LEU A 597 -31.78 -8.15 -21.22
C LEU A 597 -30.42 -7.43 -21.32
N ASN A 598 -30.41 -6.13 -21.01
CA ASN A 598 -29.17 -5.36 -21.05
C ASN A 598 -28.16 -5.85 -20.02
N THR A 599 -28.61 -6.16 -18.79
CA THR A 599 -27.76 -6.66 -17.71
C THR A 599 -27.20 -8.05 -18.01
N TYR A 600 -28.02 -8.97 -18.53
CA TYR A 600 -27.53 -10.29 -18.97
C TYR A 600 -26.56 -10.22 -20.15
N ARG A 601 -26.83 -9.34 -21.15
CA ARG A 601 -25.89 -9.13 -22.25
C ARG A 601 -24.55 -8.56 -21.76
N HIS A 602 -24.61 -7.65 -20.79
CA HIS A 602 -23.40 -7.15 -20.15
C HIS A 602 -22.65 -8.27 -19.42
N ALA A 603 -23.36 -9.12 -18.64
CA ALA A 603 -22.74 -10.28 -17.98
C ALA A 603 -22.00 -11.21 -18.98
N LEU A 604 -22.54 -11.39 -20.20
CA LEU A 604 -21.85 -12.17 -21.24
C LEU A 604 -20.56 -11.50 -21.75
N THR A 605 -20.47 -10.17 -21.75
CA THR A 605 -19.24 -9.47 -22.15
C THR A 605 -18.11 -9.63 -21.14
N LEU A 606 -18.41 -10.09 -19.92
CA LEU A 606 -17.47 -10.34 -18.84
C LEU A 606 -16.87 -11.75 -18.86
N GLU A 607 -17.04 -12.49 -19.97
CA GLU A 607 -16.47 -13.82 -20.21
C GLU A 607 -16.75 -14.84 -19.08
N PRO A 608 -18.02 -15.11 -18.72
CA PRO A 608 -18.37 -16.08 -17.70
C PRO A 608 -17.88 -17.49 -18.04
N GLU A 609 -17.72 -18.34 -17.02
CA GLU A 609 -17.41 -19.76 -17.25
C GLU A 609 -18.46 -20.40 -18.20
N SER A 610 -18.03 -21.37 -18.99
CA SER A 610 -18.88 -21.97 -20.06
C SER A 610 -20.26 -22.46 -19.58
N LYS A 611 -20.35 -22.90 -18.31
CA LYS A 611 -21.61 -23.35 -17.71
C LYS A 611 -22.55 -22.17 -17.44
N ASP A 612 -22.00 -21.07 -16.92
CA ASP A 612 -22.77 -19.87 -16.60
C ASP A 612 -23.09 -19.08 -17.88
N GLU A 613 -22.20 -19.06 -18.86
CA GLU A 613 -22.47 -18.53 -20.17
C GLU A 613 -23.71 -19.17 -20.81
N ALA A 614 -23.81 -20.51 -20.80
CA ALA A 614 -24.96 -21.22 -21.32
C ALA A 614 -26.25 -20.87 -20.58
N LYS A 615 -26.18 -20.72 -19.24
CA LYS A 615 -27.31 -20.32 -18.38
C LYS A 615 -27.80 -18.91 -18.73
N ILE A 616 -26.87 -17.94 -18.85
CA ILE A 616 -27.20 -16.56 -19.20
C ILE A 616 -27.81 -16.47 -20.61
N ARG A 617 -27.22 -17.17 -21.61
CA ARG A 617 -27.76 -17.21 -22.98
C ARG A 617 -29.19 -17.76 -23.03
N ASN A 618 -29.48 -18.80 -22.24
CA ASN A 618 -30.82 -19.36 -22.14
C ASN A 618 -31.82 -18.35 -21.54
N LYS A 619 -31.43 -17.60 -20.50
CA LYS A 619 -32.26 -16.53 -19.91
C LYS A 619 -32.54 -15.41 -20.92
N ILE A 620 -31.56 -14.99 -21.69
CA ILE A 620 -31.72 -14.00 -22.77
C ILE A 620 -32.74 -14.51 -23.81
N ALA A 621 -32.53 -15.73 -24.32
CA ALA A 621 -33.42 -16.30 -25.32
C ALA A 621 -34.89 -16.46 -24.84
N GLU A 622 -35.09 -16.73 -23.55
CA GLU A 622 -36.40 -16.80 -22.95
C GLU A 622 -37.07 -15.41 -22.89
N LEU A 623 -36.34 -14.39 -22.46
CA LEU A 623 -36.88 -13.03 -22.39
C LEU A 623 -37.15 -12.43 -23.78
N GLU A 624 -36.32 -12.74 -24.77
CA GLU A 624 -36.54 -12.30 -26.16
C GLU A 624 -37.81 -12.94 -26.74
N ARG A 625 -38.08 -14.21 -26.46
CA ARG A 625 -39.34 -14.85 -26.84
C ARG A 625 -40.54 -14.17 -26.20
N GLN A 626 -40.48 -13.83 -24.91
CA GLN A 626 -41.57 -13.14 -24.19
C GLN A 626 -41.79 -11.73 -24.75
N THR A 627 -40.77 -10.99 -25.13
CA THR A 627 -40.86 -9.65 -25.73
C THR A 627 -41.49 -9.69 -27.12
N HIS A 628 -41.11 -10.66 -27.97
CA HIS A 628 -41.72 -10.83 -29.31
C HIS A 628 -43.19 -11.21 -29.25
N VAL A 629 -43.63 -12.09 -28.33
CA VAL A 629 -45.03 -12.43 -28.12
C VAL A 629 -45.85 -11.22 -27.66
N THR A 630 -45.28 -10.38 -26.80
CA THR A 630 -45.98 -9.16 -26.32
C THR A 630 -46.11 -8.09 -27.40
N GLN A 631 -45.19 -7.99 -28.34
CA GLN A 631 -45.24 -7.07 -29.48
C GLN A 631 -46.20 -7.55 -30.59
N SER A 632 -46.39 -8.87 -30.75
CA SER A 632 -47.30 -9.43 -31.74
C SER A 632 -48.79 -9.46 -31.26
N GLN A 633 -49.03 -9.21 -29.97
CA GLN A 633 -50.35 -9.12 -29.37
C GLN A 633 -50.86 -7.67 -29.18
N ARG A 634 -50.03 -6.67 -29.45
CA ARG A 634 -50.40 -5.26 -29.54
C ARG A 634 -50.53 -4.82 -30.99
#